data_21ceede0c5f65f5e4fe0f7f2bfc7e59f
#
_entry.id   21ceede0c5f65f5e4fe0f7f2bfc7e59f
#
_cell.length_a   1.000
_cell.length_b   1.000
_cell.length_c   1.000
_cell.angle_alpha   90.00
_cell.angle_beta   90.00
_cell.angle_gamma   90.00
#
_symmetry.space_group_name_H-M   'P 1'
#
loop_
_entity.id
_entity.type
_entity.pdbx_description
1 polymer ?
#
loop_
_entity_poly.entity_id
_entity_poly.type
_entity_poly.pdbx_seq_one_letter_code
_entity_poly.pdbx_strand_id
1 'polypeptide(L)'
;MAIITNKPNMNYGLWAENGNIEQPSDEKVELGWIIEKPRNETMNWLQNRQDRMLQYINQHGIPEWDYQTEYPVDAFVAYNGTVYKAISQNVDKNPTTNQSIWKVAFSTKQEFDNYASQVNNIRNTNGYLTHYVMKSAPVMTDTAKGVAYNNTTGIIRK
;
A
#
# COMPACT_ATOMS: atom_id res chain seq x y z
N MET A 1 17.27 1.68 23.81
CA MET A 1 16.98 2.63 22.72
C MET A 1 15.89 3.57 23.18
N ALA A 2 16.09 4.90 23.11
CA ALA A 2 15.06 5.85 23.54
C ALA A 2 13.91 5.85 22.52
N ILE A 3 12.67 5.80 23.02
CA ILE A 3 11.48 5.93 22.17
C ILE A 3 11.13 7.41 22.06
N ILE A 4 11.08 7.94 20.85
CA ILE A 4 10.61 9.29 20.58
C ILE A 4 9.09 9.25 20.54
N THR A 5 8.44 9.74 21.60
CA THR A 5 6.99 9.69 21.75
C THR A 5 6.27 10.86 21.08
N ASN A 6 6.95 11.99 20.90
CA ASN A 6 6.38 13.18 20.27
C ASN A 6 7.00 13.40 18.90
N LYS A 7 6.17 13.69 17.90
CA LYS A 7 6.66 14.08 16.58
C LYS A 7 7.44 15.40 16.70
N PRO A 8 8.71 15.45 16.26
CA PRO A 8 9.44 16.69 16.17
C PRO A 8 8.72 17.72 15.28
N ASN A 9 8.94 19.00 15.51
CA ASN A 9 8.45 20.01 14.58
C ASN A 9 9.22 19.90 13.26
N MET A 10 8.56 19.36 12.22
CA MET A 10 9.13 19.17 10.90
C MET A 10 8.93 20.41 9.98
N ASN A 11 8.32 21.47 10.50
CA ASN A 11 8.01 22.68 9.72
C ASN A 11 9.03 23.81 9.92
N TYR A 12 10.19 23.51 10.49
CA TYR A 12 11.32 24.44 10.43
C TYR A 12 11.79 24.59 8.98
N GLY A 13 12.29 25.79 8.64
CA GLY A 13 12.95 26.02 7.36
C GLY A 13 14.09 25.03 7.14
N LEU A 14 14.50 24.86 5.89
CA LEU A 14 15.62 23.98 5.55
C LEU A 14 16.94 24.59 6.06
N TRP A 15 17.85 23.76 6.55
CA TRP A 15 19.16 24.21 6.95
C TRP A 15 19.84 24.97 5.80
N ALA A 16 20.39 26.15 6.10
CA ALA A 16 21.07 27.00 5.13
C ALA A 16 20.28 27.31 3.85
N GLU A 17 18.93 27.40 3.92
CA GLU A 17 18.08 27.66 2.76
C GLU A 17 18.49 28.89 1.95
N ASN A 18 18.95 29.96 2.66
CA ASN A 18 19.47 31.20 2.08
C ASN A 18 20.98 31.34 2.29
N GLY A 19 21.67 30.30 2.68
CA GLY A 19 23.10 30.25 2.92
C GLY A 19 23.91 29.80 1.73
N ASN A 20 25.23 29.82 1.89
CA ASN A 20 26.14 29.31 0.87
C ASN A 20 26.20 27.77 0.97
N ILE A 21 25.84 27.10 -0.11
CA ILE A 21 25.76 25.66 -0.22
C ILE A 21 26.60 25.19 -1.41
N GLU A 22 27.58 24.31 -1.16
CA GLU A 22 28.46 23.75 -2.19
C GLU A 22 28.49 22.23 -2.06
N GLN A 23 28.10 21.53 -3.13
CA GLN A 23 28.15 20.06 -3.18
C GLN A 23 29.64 19.63 -3.15
N PRO A 24 30.03 18.70 -2.26
CA PRO A 24 31.35 18.09 -2.31
C PRO A 24 31.55 17.28 -3.60
N SER A 25 32.81 17.03 -3.98
CA SER A 25 33.10 16.12 -5.09
C SER A 25 32.58 14.71 -4.80
N ASP A 26 32.33 13.93 -5.85
CA ASP A 26 31.85 12.53 -5.73
C ASP A 26 32.83 11.70 -4.89
N GLU A 27 34.15 11.88 -5.09
CA GLU A 27 35.17 11.25 -4.26
C GLU A 27 35.03 11.60 -2.79
N LYS A 28 34.72 12.87 -2.48
CA LYS A 28 34.50 13.33 -1.09
C LYS A 28 33.19 12.74 -0.52
N VAL A 29 32.15 12.57 -1.32
CA VAL A 29 30.93 11.91 -0.89
C VAL A 29 31.17 10.43 -0.56
N GLU A 30 32.03 9.77 -1.34
CA GLU A 30 32.38 8.36 -1.15
C GLU A 30 33.27 8.13 0.07
N LEU A 31 34.34 8.94 0.22
CA LEU A 31 35.34 8.73 1.28
C LEU A 31 35.01 9.46 2.60
N GLY A 32 34.19 10.51 2.55
CA GLY A 32 33.91 11.37 3.70
C GLY A 32 35.12 12.26 4.09
N TRP A 33 35.05 12.86 5.29
CA TRP A 33 36.14 13.62 5.88
C TRP A 33 37.01 12.67 6.73
N ILE A 34 38.32 12.65 6.44
CA ILE A 34 39.23 11.75 7.13
C ILE A 34 39.98 12.50 8.25
N ILE A 35 40.70 13.58 7.92
CA ILE A 35 41.52 14.35 8.90
C ILE A 35 41.28 15.84 8.80
N GLU A 36 40.69 16.33 7.76
CA GLU A 36 40.46 17.74 7.47
C GLU A 36 39.21 18.32 8.18
N LYS A 37 39.23 19.60 8.45
CA LYS A 37 38.05 20.34 8.88
C LYS A 37 37.15 20.58 7.66
N PRO A 38 35.88 20.16 7.68
CA PRO A 38 34.96 20.45 6.59
C PRO A 38 34.80 21.96 6.36
N ARG A 39 34.65 22.35 5.09
CA ARG A 39 34.24 23.72 4.75
C ARG A 39 32.79 23.94 5.15
N ASN A 40 32.45 25.15 5.56
CA ASN A 40 31.07 25.47 6.00
C ASN A 40 30.04 25.21 4.91
N GLU A 41 30.35 25.56 3.67
CA GLU A 41 29.47 25.42 2.52
C GLU A 41 29.14 23.93 2.23
N THR A 42 30.17 23.07 2.41
CA THR A 42 30.02 21.63 2.21
C THR A 42 29.21 20.99 3.33
N MET A 43 29.43 21.45 4.58
CA MET A 43 28.57 21.03 5.71
C MET A 43 27.14 21.52 5.55
N ASN A 44 26.95 22.74 5.08
CA ASN A 44 25.64 23.28 4.78
C ASN A 44 24.93 22.45 3.71
N TRP A 45 25.63 22.01 2.66
CA TRP A 45 25.06 21.13 1.63
C TRP A 45 24.58 19.80 2.22
N LEU A 46 25.42 19.16 3.03
CA LEU A 46 25.07 17.86 3.63
C LEU A 46 23.82 17.96 4.49
N GLN A 47 23.76 18.95 5.38
CA GLN A 47 22.62 19.15 6.28
C GLN A 47 21.36 19.59 5.51
N ASN A 48 21.48 20.48 4.53
CA ASN A 48 20.37 20.88 3.68
C ASN A 48 19.78 19.68 2.90
N ARG A 49 20.67 18.83 2.33
CA ARG A 49 20.25 17.60 1.66
C ARG A 49 19.47 16.68 2.59
N GLN A 50 19.94 16.48 3.82
CA GLN A 50 19.25 15.65 4.81
C GLN A 50 17.89 16.22 5.17
N ASP A 51 17.78 17.50 5.43
CA ASP A 51 16.52 18.18 5.74
C ASP A 51 15.51 18.06 4.59
N ARG A 52 15.96 18.25 3.34
CA ARG A 52 15.12 18.09 2.15
C ARG A 52 14.57 16.67 2.05
N MET A 53 15.42 15.66 2.27
CA MET A 53 15.00 14.25 2.23
C MET A 53 13.97 13.95 3.32
N LEU A 54 14.19 14.42 4.55
CA LEU A 54 13.26 14.23 5.67
C LEU A 54 11.94 14.96 5.43
N GLN A 55 12.00 16.20 4.93
CA GLN A 55 10.80 16.96 4.61
C GLN A 55 10.00 16.31 3.48
N TYR A 56 10.68 15.81 2.45
CA TYR A 56 10.03 15.05 1.38
C TYR A 56 9.27 13.84 1.92
N ILE A 57 9.90 13.01 2.74
CA ILE A 57 9.25 11.84 3.35
C ILE A 57 8.10 12.26 4.29
N ASN A 58 8.27 13.35 5.05
CA ASN A 58 7.20 13.86 5.92
C ASN A 58 5.96 14.33 5.13
N GLN A 59 6.16 14.88 3.94
CA GLN A 59 5.09 15.38 3.09
C GLN A 59 4.42 14.28 2.27
N HIS A 60 5.18 13.32 1.75
CA HIS A 60 4.71 12.29 0.83
C HIS A 60 4.47 10.93 1.50
N GLY A 61 5.13 10.67 2.62
CA GLY A 61 5.05 9.41 3.37
C GLY A 61 5.73 8.25 2.67
N ILE A 62 5.39 7.98 1.40
CA ILE A 62 5.96 6.92 0.58
C ILE A 62 6.75 7.57 -0.57
N PRO A 63 8.04 7.21 -0.76
CA PRO A 63 8.85 7.80 -1.83
C PRO A 63 8.35 7.38 -3.21
N GLU A 64 8.55 8.26 -4.18
CA GLU A 64 8.30 7.94 -5.57
C GLU A 64 9.27 6.89 -6.08
N TRP A 65 8.80 6.07 -7.03
CA TRP A 65 9.64 5.10 -7.73
C TRP A 65 10.72 5.80 -8.55
N ASP A 66 11.93 5.28 -8.47
CA ASP A 66 13.08 5.73 -9.22
C ASP A 66 13.77 4.57 -9.92
N TYR A 67 14.16 4.76 -11.19
CA TYR A 67 14.75 3.69 -12.01
C TYR A 67 16.16 3.27 -11.58
N GLN A 68 16.89 4.13 -10.84
CA GLN A 68 18.25 3.84 -10.35
C GLN A 68 18.26 3.16 -8.98
N THR A 69 17.12 3.18 -8.30
CA THR A 69 17.01 2.61 -6.95
C THR A 69 16.76 1.11 -7.02
N GLU A 70 17.54 0.35 -6.26
CA GLU A 70 17.30 -1.08 -6.04
C GLU A 70 16.28 -1.24 -4.92
N TYR A 71 15.18 -1.94 -5.22
CA TYR A 71 14.08 -2.18 -4.29
C TYR A 71 14.09 -3.62 -3.80
N PRO A 72 14.21 -3.85 -2.49
CA PRO A 72 14.06 -5.20 -1.91
C PRO A 72 12.58 -5.66 -1.97
N VAL A 73 12.39 -6.94 -1.72
CA VAL A 73 11.04 -7.48 -1.50
C VAL A 73 10.36 -6.71 -0.36
N ASP A 74 9.07 -6.47 -0.50
CA ASP A 74 8.23 -5.71 0.43
C ASP A 74 8.47 -4.19 0.47
N ALA A 75 9.34 -3.63 -0.39
CA ALA A 75 9.46 -2.18 -0.54
C ALA A 75 8.17 -1.56 -1.08
N PHE A 76 7.85 -0.36 -0.58
CA PHE A 76 6.71 0.43 -1.06
C PHE A 76 7.20 1.64 -1.83
N VAL A 77 6.54 1.93 -2.95
CA VAL A 77 6.80 3.11 -3.77
C VAL A 77 5.49 3.73 -4.25
N ALA A 78 5.50 5.05 -4.46
CA ALA A 78 4.44 5.74 -5.17
C ALA A 78 4.82 5.87 -6.65
N TYR A 79 3.88 5.65 -7.55
CA TYR A 79 4.06 5.90 -8.97
C TYR A 79 2.72 6.23 -9.64
N ASN A 80 2.66 7.37 -10.34
CA ASN A 80 1.44 7.86 -10.97
C ASN A 80 0.20 7.84 -10.05
N GLY A 81 0.37 8.30 -8.81
CA GLY A 81 -0.71 8.39 -7.82
C GLY A 81 -1.16 7.06 -7.21
N THR A 82 -0.49 5.97 -7.53
CA THR A 82 -0.76 4.62 -6.98
C THR A 82 0.42 4.14 -6.17
N VAL A 83 0.14 3.51 -5.02
CA VAL A 83 1.18 2.87 -4.21
C VAL A 83 1.33 1.42 -4.62
N TYR A 84 2.58 1.03 -4.88
CA TYR A 84 2.96 -0.33 -5.24
C TYR A 84 3.84 -0.97 -4.18
N LYS A 85 3.77 -2.29 -4.08
CA LYS A 85 4.60 -3.12 -3.24
C LYS A 85 5.43 -4.07 -4.10
N ALA A 86 6.74 -4.11 -3.90
CA ALA A 86 7.62 -5.05 -4.58
C ALA A 86 7.37 -6.49 -4.06
N ILE A 87 7.19 -7.43 -4.97
CA ILE A 87 7.05 -8.86 -4.65
C ILE A 87 8.32 -9.65 -4.96
N SER A 88 9.27 -9.01 -5.62
CA SER A 88 10.64 -9.50 -5.81
C SER A 88 11.61 -8.33 -5.83
N GLN A 89 12.86 -8.58 -5.44
CA GLN A 89 13.94 -7.61 -5.55
C GLN A 89 14.12 -7.18 -7.00
N ASN A 90 14.29 -5.88 -7.22
CA ASN A 90 14.37 -5.33 -8.57
C ASN A 90 15.06 -3.97 -8.64
N VAL A 91 15.53 -3.63 -9.82
CA VAL A 91 16.02 -2.32 -10.24
C VAL A 91 15.51 -2.05 -11.64
N ASP A 92 15.23 -0.81 -11.97
CA ASP A 92 14.76 -0.37 -13.29
C ASP A 92 13.52 -1.15 -13.80
N LYS A 93 12.62 -1.56 -12.90
CA LYS A 93 11.36 -2.21 -13.24
C LYS A 93 10.20 -1.28 -12.93
N ASN A 94 9.68 -0.62 -13.96
CA ASN A 94 8.55 0.30 -13.79
C ASN A 94 7.30 -0.42 -13.25
N PRO A 95 6.65 0.08 -12.19
CA PRO A 95 5.53 -0.59 -11.52
C PRO A 95 4.32 -0.86 -12.43
N THR A 96 4.03 0.01 -13.38
CA THR A 96 2.85 -0.16 -14.24
C THR A 96 3.05 -1.20 -15.34
N THR A 97 4.29 -1.43 -15.78
CA THR A 97 4.62 -2.35 -16.88
C THR A 97 5.13 -3.71 -16.39
N ASN A 98 5.49 -3.85 -15.12
CA ASN A 98 6.06 -5.07 -14.54
C ASN A 98 5.18 -5.62 -13.40
N GLN A 99 3.95 -5.99 -13.70
CA GLN A 99 2.97 -6.48 -12.72
C GLN A 99 3.34 -7.84 -12.07
N SER A 100 4.27 -8.57 -12.65
CA SER A 100 4.85 -9.78 -12.04
C SER A 100 5.85 -9.45 -10.92
N ILE A 101 6.34 -8.21 -10.85
CA ILE A 101 7.32 -7.73 -9.88
C ILE A 101 6.67 -6.78 -8.86
N TRP A 102 5.68 -6.04 -9.29
CA TRP A 102 4.96 -5.07 -8.47
C TRP A 102 3.49 -5.42 -8.35
N LYS A 103 2.93 -5.23 -7.16
CA LYS A 103 1.49 -5.29 -6.92
C LYS A 103 1.02 -3.95 -6.36
N VAL A 104 -0.22 -3.58 -6.69
CA VAL A 104 -0.88 -2.45 -6.02
C VAL A 104 -0.97 -2.78 -4.53
N ALA A 105 -0.48 -1.88 -3.69
CA ALA A 105 -0.36 -2.09 -2.25
C ALA A 105 -1.69 -1.90 -1.51
N PHE A 106 -2.51 -0.97 -1.98
CA PHE A 106 -3.79 -0.62 -1.36
C PHE A 106 -4.88 -0.56 -2.42
N SER A 107 -5.97 -1.26 -2.19
CA SER A 107 -7.16 -1.14 -3.02
C SER A 107 -7.81 0.22 -2.82
N THR A 108 -8.26 0.83 -3.89
CA THR A 108 -9.09 2.04 -3.80
C THR A 108 -10.44 1.71 -3.15
N LYS A 109 -11.08 2.73 -2.54
CA LYS A 109 -12.44 2.57 -2.02
C LYS A 109 -13.39 2.05 -3.10
N GLN A 110 -13.24 2.52 -4.34
CA GLN A 110 -14.07 2.12 -5.46
C GLN A 110 -13.88 0.63 -5.82
N GLU A 111 -12.65 0.12 -5.82
CA GLU A 111 -12.39 -1.31 -6.05
C GLU A 111 -12.98 -2.15 -4.93
N PHE A 112 -12.84 -1.73 -3.68
CA PHE A 112 -13.45 -2.40 -2.53
C PHE A 112 -14.99 -2.40 -2.63
N ASP A 113 -15.60 -1.26 -2.95
CA ASP A 113 -17.06 -1.14 -3.11
C ASP A 113 -17.57 -2.01 -4.28
N ASN A 114 -16.81 -2.08 -5.39
CA ASN A 114 -17.13 -2.96 -6.52
C ASN A 114 -17.06 -4.44 -6.10
N TYR A 115 -16.02 -4.83 -5.36
CA TYR A 115 -15.89 -6.20 -4.86
C TYR A 115 -17.02 -6.54 -3.88
N ALA A 116 -17.33 -5.66 -2.96
CA ALA A 116 -18.45 -5.83 -2.02
C ALA A 116 -19.80 -5.99 -2.76
N SER A 117 -20.01 -5.22 -3.83
CA SER A 117 -21.20 -5.30 -4.67
C SER A 117 -21.27 -6.65 -5.40
N GLN A 118 -20.18 -7.16 -5.93
CA GLN A 118 -20.11 -8.48 -6.57
C GLN A 118 -20.41 -9.60 -5.57
N VAL A 119 -19.85 -9.55 -4.37
CA VAL A 119 -20.13 -10.51 -3.29
C VAL A 119 -21.61 -10.50 -2.91
N ASN A 120 -22.22 -9.33 -2.78
CA ASN A 120 -23.62 -9.18 -2.46
C ASN A 120 -24.52 -9.74 -3.59
N ASN A 121 -24.17 -9.50 -4.85
CA ASN A 121 -24.87 -10.07 -6.00
C ASN A 121 -24.82 -11.62 -6.00
N ILE A 122 -23.64 -12.20 -5.74
CA ILE A 122 -23.48 -13.66 -5.64
C ILE A 122 -24.33 -14.21 -4.49
N ARG A 123 -24.31 -13.58 -3.33
CA ARG A 123 -25.13 -13.99 -2.17
C ARG A 123 -26.62 -13.93 -2.47
N ASN A 124 -27.06 -12.84 -3.10
CA ASN A 124 -28.47 -12.65 -3.46
C ASN A 124 -28.91 -13.67 -4.54
N THR A 125 -28.06 -13.92 -5.54
CA THR A 125 -28.35 -14.92 -6.58
C THR A 125 -28.43 -16.33 -6.01
N ASN A 126 -27.47 -16.71 -5.16
CA ASN A 126 -27.48 -18.02 -4.51
C ASN A 126 -28.68 -18.18 -3.56
N GLY A 127 -28.99 -17.13 -2.79
CA GLY A 127 -30.17 -17.09 -1.94
C GLY A 127 -31.48 -17.19 -2.75
N TYR A 128 -31.54 -16.50 -3.88
CA TYR A 128 -32.70 -16.56 -4.77
C TYR A 128 -32.88 -17.94 -5.43
N LEU A 129 -31.77 -18.51 -5.92
CA LEU A 129 -31.77 -19.84 -6.50
C LEU A 129 -32.20 -20.91 -5.48
N THR A 130 -31.67 -20.84 -4.27
CA THR A 130 -32.05 -21.76 -3.19
C THR A 130 -33.55 -21.65 -2.86
N HIS A 131 -34.04 -20.41 -2.78
CA HIS A 131 -35.45 -20.16 -2.51
C HIS A 131 -36.35 -20.58 -3.66
N TYR A 132 -35.92 -20.41 -4.91
CA TYR A 132 -36.65 -20.84 -6.10
C TYR A 132 -36.74 -22.36 -6.18
N VAL A 133 -35.62 -23.06 -5.98
CA VAL A 133 -35.55 -24.52 -5.96
C VAL A 133 -36.46 -25.09 -4.86
N MET A 134 -36.44 -24.49 -3.67
CA MET A 134 -37.28 -24.91 -2.56
C MET A 134 -38.80 -24.70 -2.85
N LYS A 135 -39.15 -23.60 -3.52
CA LYS A 135 -40.55 -23.31 -3.89
C LYS A 135 -41.09 -24.21 -5.01
N SER A 136 -40.24 -24.63 -5.93
CA SER A 136 -40.61 -25.47 -7.05
C SER A 136 -40.48 -26.97 -6.75
N ALA A 137 -39.87 -27.35 -5.65
CA ALA A 137 -39.77 -28.74 -5.24
C ALA A 137 -41.16 -29.27 -4.82
N PRO A 138 -41.55 -30.46 -5.26
CA PRO A 138 -42.78 -31.05 -4.80
C PRO A 138 -42.72 -31.31 -3.29
N VAL A 139 -43.85 -31.19 -2.62
CA VAL A 139 -43.93 -31.51 -1.19
C VAL A 139 -43.61 -33.00 -1.02
N MET A 140 -42.44 -33.26 -0.45
CA MET A 140 -42.06 -34.62 -0.09
C MET A 140 -42.44 -34.86 1.36
N THR A 141 -43.33 -35.81 1.60
CA THR A 141 -43.63 -36.30 2.94
C THR A 141 -42.93 -37.64 3.13
N ASP A 142 -41.99 -37.67 4.06
CA ASP A 142 -41.44 -38.93 4.54
C ASP A 142 -42.26 -39.38 5.75
N THR A 143 -43.28 -40.15 5.49
CA THR A 143 -44.19 -40.65 6.53
C THR A 143 -43.50 -41.62 7.50
N ALA A 144 -42.38 -42.21 7.10
CA ALA A 144 -41.62 -43.11 7.95
C ALA A 144 -40.83 -42.36 9.03
N LYS A 145 -40.44 -41.10 8.76
CA LYS A 145 -39.68 -40.28 9.68
C LYS A 145 -40.46 -39.10 10.28
N GLY A 146 -41.74 -38.96 9.91
CA GLY A 146 -42.58 -37.87 10.40
C GLY A 146 -42.09 -36.48 10.00
N VAL A 147 -41.38 -36.36 8.87
CA VAL A 147 -40.81 -35.08 8.38
C VAL A 147 -41.65 -34.60 7.21
N ALA A 148 -42.18 -33.41 7.29
CA ALA A 148 -42.88 -32.73 6.20
C ALA A 148 -42.15 -31.48 5.78
N TYR A 149 -41.95 -31.33 4.47
CA TYR A 149 -41.38 -30.10 3.90
C TYR A 149 -42.50 -29.15 3.47
N ASN A 150 -42.50 -27.94 4.01
CA ASN A 150 -43.45 -26.91 3.61
C ASN A 150 -42.85 -26.04 2.51
N ASN A 151 -43.32 -26.20 1.26
CA ASN A 151 -42.84 -25.48 0.10
C ASN A 151 -43.23 -23.98 0.08
N THR A 152 -44.13 -23.54 0.95
CA THR A 152 -44.51 -22.12 1.07
C THR A 152 -43.51 -21.34 1.92
N THR A 153 -43.04 -21.93 3.00
CA THR A 153 -42.11 -21.29 3.94
C THR A 153 -40.67 -21.80 3.85
N GLY A 154 -40.42 -22.87 3.10
CA GLY A 154 -39.11 -23.51 3.00
C GLY A 154 -38.65 -24.20 4.29
N ILE A 155 -39.53 -24.40 5.26
CA ILE A 155 -39.20 -24.98 6.57
C ILE A 155 -39.56 -26.45 6.62
N ILE A 156 -38.62 -27.26 7.01
CA ILE A 156 -38.85 -28.67 7.34
C ILE A 156 -39.38 -28.73 8.78
N ARG A 157 -40.55 -29.32 8.96
CA ARG A 157 -41.12 -29.55 10.29
C ARG A 157 -41.19 -31.07 10.56
N LYS A 158 -40.81 -31.42 11.79
CA LYS A 158 -40.96 -32.75 12.30
C LYS A 158 -42.36 -32.97 12.84
#